data_4eaff325a7d84f8c79fd447058e7de23
#
_entry.id   4eaff325a7d84f8c79fd447058e7de23
#
_cell.length_a   1.000
_cell.length_b   1.000
_cell.length_c   1.000
_cell.angle_alpha   90.00
_cell.angle_beta   90.00
_cell.angle_gamma   90.00
#
_symmetry.space_group_name_H-M   'P 1'
#
loop_
_entity.id
_entity.type
_entity.pdbx_description
1 polymer ?
#
loop_
_entity_poly.entity_id
_entity_poly.type
_entity_poly.pdbx_seq_one_letter_code
_entity_poly.pdbx_strand_id
1 'polypeptide(L)'
;MNITFKLDVLKPHSPDNEIIARTLMNTEGVMYVQIKTDEIDQKTTSIFLTIKGTEALTLDSIKDILESMNCALHSVDEVIIER
;
A
#
# COMPACT_ATOMS: atom_id res chain seq x y z
N MET A 1 19.65 2.91 -3.78
CA MET A 1 18.57 2.82 -4.76
C MET A 1 17.23 2.86 -4.05
N ASN A 2 16.30 3.62 -4.56
CA ASN A 2 14.96 3.71 -4.00
C ASN A 2 13.93 3.13 -4.96
N ILE A 3 12.86 2.59 -4.40
CA ILE A 3 11.77 2.05 -5.18
C ILE A 3 10.44 2.67 -4.74
N THR A 4 9.58 2.98 -5.70
CA THR A 4 8.23 3.45 -5.45
C THR A 4 7.26 2.53 -6.17
N PHE A 5 6.25 2.07 -5.45
CA PHE A 5 5.11 1.34 -6.02
C PHE A 5 3.88 2.21 -5.96
N LYS A 6 3.12 2.25 -7.05
CA LYS A 6 1.76 2.80 -7.06
C LYS A 6 0.79 1.66 -7.31
N LEU A 7 -0.05 1.42 -6.32
CA LEU A 7 -0.89 0.23 -6.24
C LEU A 7 -2.36 0.61 -6.14
N ASP A 8 -3.19 -0.22 -6.75
CA ASP A 8 -4.62 -0.20 -6.55
C ASP A 8 -4.98 -1.31 -5.56
N VAL A 9 -5.62 -0.95 -4.45
CA VAL A 9 -5.90 -1.85 -3.34
C VAL A 9 -7.37 -1.80 -3.00
N LEU A 10 -7.96 -2.96 -2.79
CA LEU A 10 -9.32 -3.09 -2.30
C LEU A 10 -9.26 -3.40 -0.81
N LYS A 11 -9.99 -2.64 -0.01
CA LYS A 11 -9.99 -2.80 1.44
C LYS A 11 -11.40 -2.90 2.00
N PRO A 12 -11.58 -3.55 3.16
CA PRO A 12 -12.80 -3.38 3.94
C PRO A 12 -12.91 -1.92 4.40
N HIS A 13 -14.08 -1.49 4.82
CA HIS A 13 -14.20 -0.12 5.35
C HIS A 13 -13.34 0.11 6.59
N SER A 14 -13.08 -0.94 7.36
CA SER A 14 -12.16 -0.90 8.52
C SER A 14 -11.06 -1.93 8.30
N PRO A 15 -9.80 -1.63 8.65
CA PRO A 15 -9.30 -0.41 9.28
C PRO A 15 -9.28 0.78 8.32
N ASP A 16 -9.18 1.99 8.88
CA ASP A 16 -9.12 3.22 8.08
C ASP A 16 -7.74 3.43 7.44
N ASN A 17 -7.67 4.43 6.57
CA ASN A 17 -6.46 4.71 5.81
C ASN A 17 -5.27 5.06 6.70
N GLU A 18 -5.49 5.76 7.81
CA GLU A 18 -4.40 6.13 8.72
C GLU A 18 -3.78 4.90 9.36
N ILE A 19 -4.58 3.96 9.83
CA ILE A 19 -4.08 2.73 10.45
C ILE A 19 -3.28 1.91 9.43
N ILE A 20 -3.79 1.81 8.20
CA ILE A 20 -3.10 1.09 7.13
C ILE A 20 -1.74 1.76 6.85
N ALA A 21 -1.72 3.09 6.72
CA ALA A 21 -0.49 3.82 6.44
C ALA A 21 0.55 3.65 7.55
N ARG A 22 0.13 3.74 8.81
CA ARG A 22 1.04 3.56 9.96
C ARG A 22 1.58 2.13 10.03
N THR A 23 0.74 1.14 9.74
CA THR A 23 1.15 -0.25 9.72
C THR A 23 2.18 -0.52 8.62
N LEU A 24 1.94 0.00 7.42
CA LEU A 24 2.88 -0.12 6.31
C LEU A 24 4.21 0.59 6.61
N MET A 25 4.17 1.73 7.29
CA MET A 25 5.39 2.46 7.63
C MET A 25 6.33 1.66 8.56
N ASN A 26 5.81 0.71 9.32
CA ASN A 26 6.61 -0.17 10.18
C ASN A 26 7.29 -1.31 9.41
N THR A 27 7.01 -1.45 8.13
CA THR A 27 7.62 -2.48 7.27
C THR A 27 9.05 -2.09 6.92
N GLU A 28 9.96 -3.08 6.93
CA GLU A 28 11.37 -2.84 6.62
C GLU A 28 11.53 -2.12 5.28
N GLY A 29 12.34 -1.08 5.30
CA GLY A 29 12.71 -0.33 4.11
C GLY A 29 11.74 0.77 3.72
N VAL A 30 10.57 0.86 4.35
CA VAL A 30 9.56 1.87 4.00
C VAL A 30 9.99 3.25 4.48
N MET A 31 9.91 4.24 3.60
CA MET A 31 10.26 5.63 3.87
C MET A 31 9.07 6.58 3.71
N TYR A 32 8.06 6.20 2.93
CA TYR A 32 6.95 7.07 2.57
C TYR A 32 5.73 6.23 2.26
N VAL A 33 4.58 6.63 2.77
CA VAL A 33 3.29 6.01 2.47
C VAL A 33 2.26 7.10 2.21
N GLN A 34 1.57 7.01 1.08
CA GLN A 34 0.43 7.86 0.76
C GLN A 34 -0.75 6.96 0.41
N ILE A 35 -1.89 7.25 1.00
CA ILE A 35 -3.14 6.55 0.67
C ILE A 35 -4.19 7.57 0.28
N LYS A 36 -4.82 7.30 -0.85
CA LYS A 36 -5.85 8.15 -1.43
C LYS A 36 -7.08 7.30 -1.68
N THR A 37 -8.22 7.68 -1.11
CA THR A 37 -9.46 6.98 -1.39
C THR A 37 -9.90 7.27 -2.82
N ASP A 38 -10.17 6.22 -3.57
CA ASP A 38 -10.70 6.31 -4.93
C ASP A 38 -12.23 6.23 -4.91
N GLU A 39 -12.76 5.15 -4.40
CA GLU A 39 -14.20 4.90 -4.43
C GLU A 39 -14.64 4.14 -3.18
N ILE A 40 -15.78 4.55 -2.62
CA ILE A 40 -16.40 3.89 -1.48
C ILE A 40 -17.66 3.21 -1.95
N ASP A 41 -17.67 1.88 -1.92
CA ASP A 41 -18.82 1.06 -2.24
C ASP A 41 -19.52 0.57 -0.98
N GLN A 42 -20.61 -0.17 -1.16
CA GLN A 42 -21.42 -0.66 -0.05
C GLN A 42 -20.62 -1.55 0.92
N LYS A 43 -19.73 -2.41 0.40
CA LYS A 43 -19.01 -3.40 1.20
C LYS A 43 -17.51 -3.14 1.30
N THR A 44 -16.96 -2.44 0.34
CA THR A 44 -15.51 -2.23 0.21
C THR A 44 -15.20 -0.80 -0.16
N THR A 45 -13.91 -0.46 0.01
CA THR A 45 -13.35 0.81 -0.41
C THR A 45 -12.15 0.53 -1.29
N SER A 46 -12.08 1.15 -2.47
CA SER A 46 -10.86 1.10 -3.26
C SER A 46 -9.98 2.30 -2.95
N ILE A 47 -8.67 2.05 -2.84
CA ILE A 47 -7.68 3.07 -2.51
C ILE A 47 -6.51 2.99 -3.49
N PHE A 48 -5.88 4.14 -3.71
CA PHE A 48 -4.59 4.21 -4.37
C PHE A 48 -3.52 4.35 -3.31
N LEU A 49 -2.56 3.44 -3.31
CA LEU A 49 -1.46 3.39 -2.38
C LEU A 49 -0.16 3.73 -3.12
N THR A 50 0.51 4.77 -2.66
CA THR A 50 1.88 5.07 -3.08
C THR A 50 2.81 4.76 -1.91
N ILE A 51 3.74 3.86 -2.13
CA ILE A 51 4.70 3.46 -1.10
C ILE A 51 6.11 3.51 -1.66
N LYS A 52 6.99 4.18 -0.96
CA LYS A 52 8.39 4.37 -1.34
C LYS A 52 9.31 3.85 -0.26
N GLY A 53 10.38 3.23 -0.67
CA GLY A 53 11.38 2.73 0.27
C GLY A 53 12.73 2.48 -0.37
N THR A 54 13.58 1.89 0.45
CA THR A 54 14.89 1.41 0.02
C THR A 54 14.72 0.11 -0.76
N GLU A 55 15.82 -0.42 -1.29
CA GLU A 55 15.82 -1.72 -1.96
C GLU A 55 15.46 -2.90 -1.04
N ALA A 56 15.38 -2.66 0.28
CA ALA A 56 14.86 -3.67 1.22
C ALA A 56 13.35 -3.84 1.12
N LEU A 57 12.64 -2.84 0.55
CA LEU A 57 11.20 -2.91 0.34
C LEU A 57 10.88 -3.83 -0.84
N THR A 58 10.03 -4.82 -0.62
CA THR A 58 9.59 -5.75 -1.67
C THR A 58 8.09 -5.73 -1.81
N LEU A 59 7.62 -6.05 -3.00
CA LEU A 59 6.17 -6.16 -3.25
C LEU A 59 5.54 -7.26 -2.40
N ASP A 60 6.26 -8.36 -2.19
CA ASP A 60 5.78 -9.47 -1.36
C ASP A 60 5.54 -9.03 0.09
N SER A 61 6.46 -8.25 0.67
CA SER A 61 6.28 -7.76 2.04
C SER A 61 5.09 -6.81 2.15
N ILE A 62 4.88 -5.95 1.15
CA ILE A 62 3.71 -5.06 1.10
C ILE A 62 2.43 -5.90 1.04
N LYS A 63 2.41 -6.88 0.15
CA LYS A 63 1.27 -7.76 -0.05
C LYS A 63 0.90 -8.51 1.23
N ASP A 64 1.90 -9.05 1.94
CA ASP A 64 1.69 -9.78 3.19
C ASP A 64 1.07 -8.88 4.26
N ILE A 65 1.56 -7.65 4.39
CA ILE A 65 1.01 -6.69 5.36
C ILE A 65 -0.43 -6.30 4.99
N LEU A 66 -0.68 -6.03 3.71
CA LEU A 66 -2.04 -5.74 3.26
C LEU A 66 -3.00 -6.88 3.56
N GLU A 67 -2.60 -8.11 3.27
CA GLU A 67 -3.41 -9.30 3.53
C GLU A 67 -3.68 -9.49 5.04
N SER A 68 -2.73 -9.14 5.90
CA SER A 68 -2.93 -9.20 7.35
C SER A 68 -4.01 -8.26 7.85
N MET A 69 -4.35 -7.25 7.07
CA MET A 69 -5.43 -6.29 7.35
C MET A 69 -6.68 -6.54 6.49
N ASN A 70 -6.77 -7.71 5.87
CA ASN A 70 -7.85 -8.10 4.98
C ASN A 70 -7.98 -7.20 3.74
N CYS A 71 -6.89 -6.56 3.34
CA CYS A 71 -6.82 -5.80 2.11
C CYS A 71 -6.30 -6.69 0.98
N ALA A 72 -6.76 -6.43 -0.23
CA ALA A 72 -6.34 -7.19 -1.42
C ALA A 72 -5.65 -6.27 -2.41
N LEU A 73 -4.45 -6.63 -2.82
CA LEU A 73 -3.77 -5.95 -3.92
C LEU A 73 -4.50 -6.28 -5.22
N HIS A 74 -5.08 -5.27 -5.85
CA HIS A 74 -5.80 -5.42 -7.10
C HIS A 74 -4.85 -5.33 -8.31
N SER A 75 -4.02 -4.31 -8.34
CA SER A 75 -3.06 -4.13 -9.44
C SER A 75 -1.85 -3.32 -9.01
N VAL A 76 -0.73 -3.55 -9.70
CA VAL A 76 0.47 -2.73 -9.61
C VAL A 76 0.43 -1.78 -10.81
N ASP A 77 0.13 -0.51 -10.56
CA ASP A 77 -0.13 0.45 -11.63
C ASP A 77 1.14 1.13 -12.13
N GLU A 78 2.10 1.34 -11.23
CA GLU A 78 3.36 2.00 -11.59
C GLU A 78 4.47 1.53 -10.66
N VAL A 79 5.66 1.36 -11.22
CA VAL A 79 6.89 1.09 -10.46
C VAL A 79 7.94 2.11 -10.87
N ILE A 80 8.54 2.77 -9.88
CA ILE A 80 9.60 3.74 -10.10
C ILE A 80 10.84 3.26 -9.37
N ILE A 81 11.93 3.15 -10.09
CA ILE A 81 13.25 2.82 -9.53
C ILE A 81 14.15 4.04 -9.74
N GLU A 82 14.81 4.49 -8.69
CA GLU A 82 15.71 5.64 -8.77
C GLU A 82 16.96 5.43 -7.92
N ARG A 83 18.03 6.14 -8.31
CA ARG A 83 19.31 6.05 -7.62
C ARG A 83 19.38 6.91 -6.36
#